data_ac72cc4ac79a0ea6a9c4a708f75ef898
#
_entry.id   ac72cc4ac79a0ea6a9c4a708f75ef898
#
_cell.length_a   1.000
_cell.length_b   1.000
_cell.length_c   1.000
_cell.angle_alpha   90.00
_cell.angle_beta   90.00
_cell.angle_gamma   90.00
#
_symmetry.space_group_name_H-M   'P 1'
#
loop_
_entity.id
_entity.type
_entity.pdbx_description
1 polymer ?
#
loop_
_entity_poly.entity_id
_entity_poly.type
_entity_poly.pdbx_seq_one_letter_code
_entity_poly.pdbx_strand_id
1 'polypeptide(L)'
;VKIDKWAIAILLWGFVFRTTCATYLNVGFDEAYYYLYTQNLDWSYFDHPPLVAFTTGIGVWLTGKVTPFTIRIGGVVLYTGTLFFSYLASRKLFGNRVATLTLVILTTIPIFQIAFGILTLPDNALMFFWSICLWVCATEFFPSGESRDTIYDTSPYRPTYKLAFVGLLVGLSFLGKYHGALLGSGLVLFCLISNRHRCALFSIWTLAAVVLFLIAISPVLYWNSQHEWASFRFQSGRAVPS
;
A
#
# COMPACT_ATOMS: atom_id res chain seq x y z
N VAL A 1 6.59 -20.85 6.72
CA VAL A 1 7.07 -19.69 7.50
C VAL A 1 6.43 -19.73 8.87
N LYS A 2 7.20 -20.05 9.94
CA LYS A 2 6.66 -20.07 11.31
C LYS A 2 6.63 -18.63 11.83
N ILE A 3 5.42 -18.06 12.01
CA ILE A 3 5.23 -16.70 12.53
C ILE A 3 5.43 -16.73 14.06
N ASP A 4 6.05 -15.69 14.61
CA ASP A 4 6.24 -15.55 16.05
C ASP A 4 4.88 -15.38 16.75
N LYS A 5 4.69 -16.07 17.86
CA LYS A 5 3.48 -15.99 18.69
C LYS A 5 3.16 -14.55 19.14
N TRP A 6 4.19 -13.75 19.43
CA TRP A 6 4.02 -12.34 19.80
C TRP A 6 3.53 -11.49 18.63
N ALA A 7 4.00 -11.78 17.40
CA ALA A 7 3.49 -11.10 16.21
C ALA A 7 1.99 -11.40 16.00
N ILE A 8 1.58 -12.65 16.17
CA ILE A 8 0.16 -13.03 16.09
C ILE A 8 -0.66 -12.30 17.17
N ALA A 9 -0.16 -12.28 18.42
CA ALA A 9 -0.84 -11.60 19.53
C ALA A 9 -1.02 -10.09 19.26
N ILE A 10 0.02 -9.40 18.75
CA ILE A 10 -0.03 -7.96 18.41
C ILE A 10 -1.03 -7.73 17.28
N LEU A 11 -1.03 -8.55 16.24
CA LEU A 11 -1.96 -8.41 15.11
C LEU A 11 -3.41 -8.60 15.55
N LEU A 12 -3.69 -9.64 16.34
CA LEU A 12 -5.05 -9.94 16.83
C LEU A 12 -5.52 -8.84 17.78
N TRP A 13 -4.71 -8.46 18.76
CA TRP A 13 -5.05 -7.39 19.70
C TRP A 13 -5.30 -6.07 18.96
N GLY A 14 -4.39 -5.71 18.04
CA GLY A 14 -4.53 -4.51 17.24
C GLY A 14 -5.78 -4.53 16.35
N PHE A 15 -6.14 -5.68 15.77
CA PHE A 15 -7.38 -5.83 14.99
C PHE A 15 -8.62 -5.61 15.87
N VAL A 16 -8.70 -6.27 17.03
CA VAL A 16 -9.82 -6.10 17.98
C VAL A 16 -9.93 -4.66 18.44
N PHE A 17 -8.81 -4.04 18.85
CA PHE A 17 -8.77 -2.65 19.28
C PHE A 17 -9.29 -1.69 18.19
N ARG A 18 -8.78 -1.80 16.96
CA ARG A 18 -9.20 -0.96 15.84
C ARG A 18 -10.68 -1.17 15.48
N THR A 19 -11.14 -2.40 15.47
CA THR A 19 -12.55 -2.74 15.21
C THR A 19 -13.46 -2.12 16.26
N THR A 20 -13.08 -2.18 17.54
CA THR A 20 -13.81 -1.55 18.63
C THR A 20 -13.86 -0.04 18.47
N CYS A 21 -12.70 0.60 18.23
CA CYS A 21 -12.65 2.05 18.00
C CYS A 21 -13.45 2.46 16.76
N ALA A 22 -13.36 1.69 15.66
CA ALA A 22 -14.10 1.95 14.42
C ALA A 22 -15.63 1.95 14.64
N THR A 23 -16.11 1.20 15.65
CA THR A 23 -17.53 1.12 15.98
C THR A 23 -18.02 2.33 16.77
N TYR A 24 -17.22 2.83 17.71
CA TYR A 24 -17.67 3.84 18.69
C TYR A 24 -17.26 5.28 18.36
N LEU A 25 -16.22 5.48 17.54
CA LEU A 25 -15.81 6.82 17.15
C LEU A 25 -16.77 7.42 16.11
N ASN A 26 -17.13 8.69 16.28
CA ASN A 26 -17.91 9.42 15.31
C ASN A 26 -17.17 9.54 13.98
N VAL A 27 -17.94 9.64 12.89
CA VAL A 27 -17.42 9.79 11.52
C VAL A 27 -16.82 11.18 11.35
N GLY A 28 -15.60 11.24 10.78
CA GLY A 28 -14.93 12.48 10.43
C GLY A 28 -15.42 13.05 9.07
N PHE A 29 -15.06 14.32 8.80
CA PHE A 29 -15.44 15.00 7.55
C PHE A 29 -14.92 14.27 6.31
N ASP A 30 -13.65 13.87 6.31
CA ASP A 30 -13.03 13.14 5.18
C ASP A 30 -13.73 11.80 4.94
N GLU A 31 -14.10 11.08 5.99
CA GLU A 31 -14.80 9.81 5.88
C GLU A 31 -16.21 9.95 5.28
N ALA A 32 -16.92 11.01 5.68
CA ALA A 32 -18.23 11.35 5.09
C ALA A 32 -18.08 11.72 3.61
N TYR A 33 -17.02 12.43 3.25
CA TYR A 33 -16.69 12.77 1.87
C TYR A 33 -16.40 11.53 1.02
N TYR A 34 -15.54 10.62 1.50
CA TYR A 34 -15.26 9.37 0.77
C TYR A 34 -16.46 8.42 0.72
N TYR A 35 -17.39 8.52 1.69
CA TYR A 35 -18.64 7.79 1.60
C TYR A 35 -19.48 8.23 0.40
N LEU A 36 -19.46 9.50 0.00
CA LEU A 36 -20.16 9.98 -1.20
C LEU A 36 -19.64 9.32 -2.49
N TYR A 37 -18.35 8.95 -2.54
CA TYR A 37 -17.80 8.20 -3.67
C TYR A 37 -18.42 6.80 -3.81
N THR A 38 -18.83 6.18 -2.69
CA THR A 38 -19.47 4.86 -2.71
C THR A 38 -20.87 4.89 -3.34
N GLN A 39 -21.49 6.05 -3.39
CA GLN A 39 -22.82 6.28 -3.98
C GLN A 39 -22.73 6.56 -5.49
N ASN A 40 -21.58 7.01 -5.96
CA ASN A 40 -21.32 7.37 -7.36
C ASN A 40 -19.98 6.78 -7.76
N LEU A 41 -19.95 5.46 -8.04
CA LEU A 41 -18.71 4.79 -8.43
C LEU A 41 -18.26 5.27 -9.80
N ASP A 42 -16.99 5.65 -9.89
CA ASP A 42 -16.34 6.08 -11.11
C ASP A 42 -14.92 5.51 -11.21
N TRP A 43 -14.32 5.63 -12.39
CA TRP A 43 -12.96 5.16 -12.68
C TRP A 43 -11.88 5.94 -11.94
N SER A 44 -12.15 7.17 -11.53
CA SER A 44 -11.35 8.03 -10.64
C SER A 44 -12.22 9.16 -10.13
N TYR A 45 -11.65 9.99 -9.26
CA TYR A 45 -12.29 11.18 -8.72
C TYR A 45 -11.37 12.38 -8.83
N PHE A 46 -11.90 13.59 -8.58
CA PHE A 46 -11.17 14.84 -8.72
C PHE A 46 -9.86 14.88 -7.92
N ASP A 47 -9.88 14.44 -6.68
CA ASP A 47 -8.75 14.57 -5.75
C ASP A 47 -8.08 13.22 -5.41
N HIS A 48 -8.77 12.08 -5.62
CA HIS A 48 -8.23 10.76 -5.29
C HIS A 48 -8.55 9.69 -6.34
N PRO A 49 -7.66 8.69 -6.49
CA PRO A 49 -7.93 7.49 -7.27
C PRO A 49 -9.03 6.61 -6.65
N PRO A 50 -9.58 5.61 -7.39
CA PRO A 50 -10.86 4.98 -7.06
C PRO A 50 -10.86 4.06 -5.83
N LEU A 51 -9.73 3.52 -5.38
CA LEU A 51 -9.74 2.48 -4.34
C LEU A 51 -10.29 2.95 -2.99
N VAL A 52 -10.27 4.25 -2.70
CA VAL A 52 -10.88 4.78 -1.47
C VAL A 52 -12.40 4.53 -1.45
N ALA A 53 -13.08 4.63 -2.60
CA ALA A 53 -14.52 4.31 -2.70
C ALA A 53 -14.78 2.83 -2.37
N PHE A 54 -13.98 1.92 -2.90
CA PHE A 54 -14.12 0.49 -2.62
C PHE A 54 -13.77 0.16 -1.16
N THR A 55 -12.71 0.74 -0.62
CA THR A 55 -12.31 0.56 0.78
C THR A 55 -13.42 1.00 1.73
N THR A 56 -14.04 2.16 1.47
CA THR A 56 -15.13 2.73 2.27
C THR A 56 -16.44 1.96 2.06
N GLY A 57 -16.73 1.55 0.82
CA GLY A 57 -18.02 0.97 0.43
C GLY A 57 -18.21 -0.49 0.81
N ILE A 58 -17.14 -1.29 0.89
CA ILE A 58 -17.28 -2.76 1.00
C ILE A 58 -18.15 -3.21 2.18
N GLY A 59 -17.98 -2.62 3.37
CA GLY A 59 -18.79 -2.99 4.52
C GLY A 59 -20.26 -2.55 4.39
N VAL A 60 -20.51 -1.40 3.76
CA VAL A 60 -21.85 -0.89 3.47
C VAL A 60 -22.55 -1.80 2.46
N TRP A 61 -21.89 -2.16 1.38
CA TRP A 61 -22.45 -3.02 0.33
C TRP A 61 -22.75 -4.43 0.82
N LEU A 62 -21.90 -4.99 1.70
CA LEU A 62 -22.12 -6.32 2.25
C LEU A 62 -23.25 -6.37 3.27
N THR A 63 -23.50 -5.28 4.02
CA THR A 63 -24.47 -5.27 5.12
C THR A 63 -25.76 -4.55 4.80
N GLY A 64 -25.76 -3.69 3.76
CA GLY A 64 -26.87 -2.78 3.45
C GLY A 64 -27.06 -1.67 4.50
N LYS A 65 -26.14 -1.49 5.45
CA LYS A 65 -26.24 -0.53 6.55
C LYS A 65 -25.12 0.48 6.52
N VAL A 66 -25.43 1.74 6.76
CA VAL A 66 -24.47 2.84 6.88
C VAL A 66 -24.25 3.13 8.36
N THR A 67 -23.08 2.75 8.86
CA THR A 67 -22.66 2.98 10.27
C THR A 67 -21.18 3.35 10.28
N PRO A 68 -20.67 3.95 11.37
CA PRO A 68 -19.24 4.21 11.52
C PRO A 68 -18.36 2.97 11.26
N PHE A 69 -18.81 1.81 11.74
CA PHE A 69 -18.11 0.54 11.54
C PHE A 69 -18.11 0.11 10.07
N THR A 70 -19.27 0.14 9.39
CA THR A 70 -19.37 -0.41 8.01
C THR A 70 -18.59 0.41 6.99
N ILE A 71 -18.43 1.72 7.18
CA ILE A 71 -17.57 2.54 6.30
C ILE A 71 -16.08 2.33 6.57
N ARG A 72 -15.69 1.83 7.75
CA ARG A 72 -14.29 1.68 8.20
C ARG A 72 -13.72 0.28 8.07
N ILE A 73 -14.57 -0.76 8.05
CA ILE A 73 -14.10 -2.15 8.12
C ILE A 73 -13.13 -2.49 6.98
N GLY A 74 -13.33 -1.94 5.78
CA GLY A 74 -12.39 -2.11 4.68
C GLY A 74 -10.99 -1.59 5.03
N GLY A 75 -10.90 -0.36 5.57
CA GLY A 75 -9.65 0.23 6.04
C GLY A 75 -8.98 -0.57 7.16
N VAL A 76 -9.77 -1.02 8.16
CA VAL A 76 -9.27 -1.86 9.28
C VAL A 76 -8.65 -3.17 8.77
N VAL A 77 -9.30 -3.83 7.83
CA VAL A 77 -8.80 -5.07 7.21
C VAL A 77 -7.52 -4.80 6.42
N LEU A 78 -7.52 -3.78 5.56
CA LEU A 78 -6.33 -3.41 4.77
C LEU A 78 -5.15 -3.04 5.65
N TYR A 79 -5.38 -2.26 6.72
CA TYR A 79 -4.31 -1.90 7.64
C TYR A 79 -3.77 -3.11 8.43
N THR A 80 -4.62 -4.06 8.77
CA THR A 80 -4.16 -5.32 9.39
C THR A 80 -3.26 -6.10 8.43
N GLY A 81 -3.63 -6.13 7.14
CA GLY A 81 -2.78 -6.67 6.08
C GLY A 81 -1.46 -5.89 5.92
N THR A 82 -1.50 -4.54 6.01
CA THR A 82 -0.31 -3.68 6.01
C THR A 82 0.67 -4.09 7.10
N LEU A 83 0.18 -4.26 8.33
CA LEU A 83 1.00 -4.72 9.47
C LEU A 83 1.62 -6.09 9.20
N PHE A 84 0.83 -7.02 8.69
CA PHE A 84 1.29 -8.37 8.38
C PHE A 84 2.40 -8.38 7.32
N PHE A 85 2.21 -7.69 6.19
CA PHE A 85 3.22 -7.65 5.13
C PHE A 85 4.45 -6.81 5.52
N SER A 86 4.29 -5.76 6.32
CA SER A 86 5.41 -5.02 6.91
C SER A 86 6.24 -5.91 7.84
N TYR A 87 5.57 -6.76 8.64
CA TYR A 87 6.25 -7.78 9.45
C TYR A 87 7.03 -8.76 8.56
N LEU A 88 6.42 -9.28 7.50
CA LEU A 88 7.09 -10.22 6.59
C LEU A 88 8.30 -9.59 5.87
N ALA A 89 8.18 -8.34 5.42
CA ALA A 89 9.26 -7.60 4.78
C ALA A 89 10.42 -7.36 5.77
N SER A 90 10.11 -6.83 6.96
CA SER A 90 11.11 -6.59 8.00
C SER A 90 11.79 -7.88 8.47
N ARG A 91 11.00 -8.96 8.59
CA ARG A 91 11.54 -10.27 8.95
C ARG A 91 12.51 -10.80 7.90
N LYS A 92 12.17 -10.63 6.62
CA LYS A 92 13.01 -11.08 5.51
C LYS A 92 14.34 -10.32 5.46
N LEU A 93 14.30 -9.01 5.73
CA LEU A 93 15.48 -8.13 5.62
C LEU A 93 16.34 -8.10 6.90
N PHE A 94 15.70 -8.17 8.08
CA PHE A 94 16.34 -7.83 9.36
C PHE A 94 16.13 -8.86 10.47
N GLY A 95 15.40 -9.95 10.18
CA GLY A 95 15.12 -11.02 11.14
C GLY A 95 13.94 -10.77 12.08
N ASN A 96 13.62 -11.77 12.91
CA ASN A 96 12.40 -11.81 13.72
C ASN A 96 12.28 -10.67 14.74
N ARG A 97 13.38 -10.30 15.40
CA ARG A 97 13.37 -9.27 16.46
C ARG A 97 12.95 -7.90 15.90
N VAL A 98 13.55 -7.50 14.76
CA VAL A 98 13.22 -6.23 14.09
C VAL A 98 11.80 -6.27 13.54
N ALA A 99 11.35 -7.42 13.00
CA ALA A 99 9.99 -7.57 12.51
C ALA A 99 8.94 -7.38 13.62
N THR A 100 9.15 -7.95 14.80
CA THR A 100 8.25 -7.75 15.95
C THR A 100 8.28 -6.29 16.42
N LEU A 101 9.46 -5.66 16.47
CA LEU A 101 9.58 -4.23 16.79
C LEU A 101 8.86 -3.35 15.78
N THR A 102 8.92 -3.68 14.48
CA THR A 102 8.15 -2.99 13.43
C THR A 102 6.64 -3.02 13.72
N LEU A 103 6.10 -4.18 14.13
CA LEU A 103 4.69 -4.26 14.53
C LEU A 103 4.38 -3.37 15.74
N VAL A 104 5.23 -3.39 16.76
CA VAL A 104 5.05 -2.54 17.95
C VAL A 104 5.02 -1.07 17.54
N ILE A 105 5.98 -0.61 16.74
CA ILE A 105 6.06 0.78 16.28
C ILE A 105 4.80 1.16 15.49
N LEU A 106 4.41 0.36 14.49
CA LEU A 106 3.25 0.66 13.65
C LEU A 106 1.91 0.58 14.40
N THR A 107 1.85 -0.14 15.52
CA THR A 107 0.64 -0.23 16.36
C THR A 107 0.61 0.77 17.51
N THR A 108 1.71 1.47 17.81
CA THR A 108 1.78 2.44 18.92
C THR A 108 1.85 3.89 18.48
N ILE A 109 2.38 4.17 17.28
CA ILE A 109 2.44 5.53 16.76
C ILE A 109 1.04 6.00 16.37
N PRO A 110 0.52 7.12 16.94
CA PRO A 110 -0.87 7.54 16.77
C PRO A 110 -1.30 7.73 15.31
N ILE A 111 -0.47 8.31 14.46
CA ILE A 111 -0.80 8.52 13.04
C ILE A 111 -1.07 7.19 12.33
N PHE A 112 -0.26 6.15 12.59
CA PHE A 112 -0.45 4.84 11.99
C PHE A 112 -1.67 4.12 12.59
N GLN A 113 -1.82 4.17 13.90
CA GLN A 113 -2.88 3.43 14.59
C GLN A 113 -4.26 4.05 14.36
N ILE A 114 -4.37 5.38 14.40
CA ILE A 114 -5.66 6.09 14.31
C ILE A 114 -5.98 6.43 12.86
N ALA A 115 -5.17 7.28 12.20
CA ALA A 115 -5.49 7.77 10.87
C ALA A 115 -5.51 6.63 9.84
N PHE A 116 -4.48 5.79 9.81
CA PHE A 116 -4.39 4.72 8.81
C PHE A 116 -4.99 3.39 9.29
N GLY A 117 -5.11 3.19 10.60
CA GLY A 117 -5.59 1.93 11.18
C GLY A 117 -7.08 1.88 11.48
N ILE A 118 -7.73 3.02 11.77
CA ILE A 118 -9.13 3.10 12.17
C ILE A 118 -9.96 3.83 11.12
N LEU A 119 -9.54 5.04 10.69
CA LEU A 119 -10.31 5.85 9.76
C LEU A 119 -10.26 5.28 8.35
N THR A 120 -11.32 5.54 7.58
CA THR A 120 -11.31 5.21 6.14
C THR A 120 -10.69 6.37 5.35
N LEU A 121 -9.53 6.11 4.78
CA LEU A 121 -8.73 7.10 4.04
C LEU A 121 -8.12 6.44 2.79
N PRO A 122 -7.74 7.22 1.76
CA PRO A 122 -7.00 6.71 0.60
C PRO A 122 -5.71 5.99 0.97
N ASP A 123 -5.11 6.38 2.09
CA ASP A 123 -3.88 5.80 2.64
C ASP A 123 -4.01 4.32 3.01
N ASN A 124 -5.22 3.82 3.32
CA ASN A 124 -5.41 2.40 3.65
C ASN A 124 -4.99 1.48 2.50
N ALA A 125 -5.50 1.72 1.29
CA ALA A 125 -5.14 0.94 0.11
C ALA A 125 -3.69 1.21 -0.34
N LEU A 126 -3.24 2.47 -0.29
CA LEU A 126 -1.85 2.84 -0.56
C LEU A 126 -0.88 1.99 0.27
N MET A 127 -1.01 2.02 1.59
CA MET A 127 -0.09 1.36 2.52
C MET A 127 -0.16 -0.16 2.41
N PHE A 128 -1.35 -0.71 2.15
CA PHE A 128 -1.53 -2.15 1.98
C PHE A 128 -0.72 -2.66 0.78
N PHE A 129 -0.92 -2.09 -0.41
CA PHE A 129 -0.20 -2.52 -1.60
C PHE A 129 1.28 -2.15 -1.56
N TRP A 130 1.64 -1.03 -0.92
CA TRP A 130 3.02 -0.66 -0.67
C TRP A 130 3.73 -1.69 0.20
N SER A 131 3.11 -2.15 1.29
CA SER A 131 3.71 -3.15 2.18
C SER A 131 3.89 -4.52 1.51
N ILE A 132 2.92 -4.95 0.68
CA ILE A 132 3.06 -6.17 -0.14
C ILE A 132 4.23 -5.99 -1.13
N CYS A 133 4.31 -4.83 -1.79
CA CYS A 133 5.37 -4.52 -2.73
C CYS A 133 6.75 -4.60 -2.06
N LEU A 134 6.91 -4.01 -0.87
CA LEU A 134 8.17 -4.10 -0.11
C LEU A 134 8.52 -5.55 0.26
N TRP A 135 7.53 -6.36 0.65
CA TRP A 135 7.77 -7.78 0.91
C TRP A 135 8.19 -8.55 -0.35
N VAL A 136 7.53 -8.31 -1.49
CA VAL A 136 7.91 -8.92 -2.78
C VAL A 136 9.32 -8.47 -3.17
N CYS A 137 9.64 -7.17 -3.06
CA CYS A 137 10.98 -6.63 -3.31
C CYS A 137 12.04 -7.26 -2.39
N ALA A 138 11.74 -7.42 -1.09
CA ALA A 138 12.64 -8.07 -0.17
C ALA A 138 12.94 -9.52 -0.57
N THR A 139 11.95 -10.26 -1.11
CA THR A 139 12.15 -11.63 -1.59
C THR A 139 12.80 -11.71 -2.97
N GLU A 140 12.68 -10.69 -3.79
CA GLU A 140 13.26 -10.60 -5.12
C GLU A 140 14.72 -10.19 -5.06
N PHE A 141 15.00 -9.06 -4.43
CA PHE A 141 16.35 -8.48 -4.41
C PHE A 141 17.29 -9.14 -3.39
N PHE A 142 16.73 -9.79 -2.36
CA PHE A 142 17.50 -10.43 -1.28
C PHE A 142 17.05 -11.88 -1.04
N PRO A 143 17.24 -12.80 -2.02
CA PRO A 143 16.73 -14.18 -1.92
C PRO A 143 17.40 -14.99 -0.80
N SER A 144 18.66 -14.77 -0.51
CA SER A 144 19.50 -15.60 0.38
C SER A 144 19.32 -15.36 1.89
N GLY A 145 18.31 -14.56 2.33
CA GLY A 145 18.03 -14.40 3.76
C GLY A 145 18.60 -13.15 4.41
N GLU A 146 19.02 -13.19 5.66
CA GLU A 146 19.32 -12.03 6.48
C GLU A 146 20.36 -11.07 5.89
N SER A 147 20.07 -9.79 5.99
CA SER A 147 20.79 -8.64 5.42
C SER A 147 22.31 -8.61 5.64
N ARG A 148 22.84 -9.27 6.68
CA ARG A 148 24.29 -9.28 6.95
C ARG A 148 25.09 -10.00 5.89
N ASP A 149 24.59 -11.14 5.39
CA ASP A 149 25.31 -11.94 4.39
C ASP A 149 25.13 -11.37 2.97
N THR A 150 24.04 -10.61 2.74
CA THR A 150 23.74 -10.06 1.41
C THR A 150 24.49 -8.78 1.06
N ILE A 151 25.00 -8.02 2.04
CA ILE A 151 25.84 -6.84 1.78
C ILE A 151 27.17 -7.26 1.14
N TYR A 152 27.66 -8.46 1.48
CA TYR A 152 28.91 -9.03 0.97
C TYR A 152 28.70 -10.10 -0.12
N ASP A 153 27.44 -10.43 -0.45
CA ASP A 153 27.12 -11.38 -1.50
C ASP A 153 27.43 -10.75 -2.87
N THR A 154 28.53 -11.18 -3.47
CA THR A 154 29.00 -10.76 -4.80
C THR A 154 28.37 -11.57 -5.93
N SER A 155 27.46 -12.52 -5.64
CA SER A 155 26.80 -13.31 -6.67
C SER A 155 25.94 -12.41 -7.58
N PRO A 156 25.94 -12.66 -8.89
CA PRO A 156 25.17 -11.85 -9.82
C PRO A 156 23.67 -12.00 -9.55
N TYR A 157 22.97 -10.87 -9.36
CA TYR A 157 21.54 -10.84 -9.24
C TYR A 157 20.90 -11.20 -10.61
N ARG A 158 19.88 -12.07 -10.56
CA ARG A 158 19.09 -12.44 -11.73
C ARG A 158 17.62 -12.05 -11.51
N PRO A 159 17.09 -11.11 -12.32
CA PRO A 159 15.69 -10.71 -12.24
C PRO A 159 14.73 -11.88 -12.45
N THR A 160 13.67 -11.94 -11.65
CA THR A 160 12.62 -12.97 -11.78
C THR A 160 11.26 -12.37 -12.10
N TYR A 161 10.25 -13.23 -12.35
CA TYR A 161 8.87 -12.83 -12.63
C TYR A 161 8.23 -11.97 -11.50
N LYS A 162 8.81 -11.98 -10.29
CA LYS A 162 8.34 -11.15 -9.19
C LYS A 162 8.43 -9.66 -9.50
N LEU A 163 9.38 -9.23 -10.35
CA LEU A 163 9.43 -7.84 -10.80
C LEU A 163 8.17 -7.42 -11.56
N ALA A 164 7.56 -8.31 -12.33
CA ALA A 164 6.28 -8.01 -12.98
C ALA A 164 5.19 -7.71 -11.94
N PHE A 165 5.12 -8.50 -10.85
CA PHE A 165 4.20 -8.25 -9.74
C PHE A 165 4.50 -6.94 -9.00
N VAL A 166 5.78 -6.55 -8.88
CA VAL A 166 6.16 -5.25 -8.32
C VAL A 166 5.49 -4.11 -9.09
N GLY A 167 5.51 -4.15 -10.44
CA GLY A 167 4.85 -3.15 -11.27
C GLY A 167 3.34 -3.08 -11.01
N LEU A 168 2.65 -4.23 -10.94
CA LEU A 168 1.24 -4.30 -10.59
C LEU A 168 0.97 -3.70 -9.21
N LEU A 169 1.76 -4.04 -8.20
CA LEU A 169 1.59 -3.56 -6.82
C LEU A 169 1.85 -2.05 -6.70
N VAL A 170 2.80 -1.51 -7.45
CA VAL A 170 3.01 -0.05 -7.56
C VAL A 170 1.77 0.61 -8.17
N GLY A 171 1.20 0.03 -9.23
CA GLY A 171 -0.04 0.51 -9.84
C GLY A 171 -1.23 0.46 -8.88
N LEU A 172 -1.43 -0.63 -8.16
CA LEU A 172 -2.49 -0.76 -7.14
C LEU A 172 -2.27 0.22 -5.97
N SER A 173 -1.02 0.44 -5.56
CA SER A 173 -0.67 1.47 -4.57
C SER A 173 -1.05 2.87 -5.07
N PHE A 174 -0.75 3.17 -6.34
CA PHE A 174 -1.16 4.41 -7.00
C PHE A 174 -2.69 4.57 -7.06
N LEU A 175 -3.43 3.48 -7.33
CA LEU A 175 -4.90 3.51 -7.28
C LEU A 175 -5.46 3.75 -5.88
N GLY A 176 -4.69 3.51 -4.82
CA GLY A 176 -5.03 3.94 -3.46
C GLY A 176 -4.84 5.44 -3.28
N LYS A 177 -3.67 5.94 -3.66
CA LYS A 177 -3.30 7.36 -3.58
C LYS A 177 -2.18 7.64 -4.58
N TYR A 178 -2.20 8.81 -5.23
CA TYR A 178 -1.18 9.21 -6.23
C TYR A 178 0.27 9.09 -5.72
N HIS A 179 0.47 9.16 -4.40
CA HIS A 179 1.77 8.93 -3.75
C HIS A 179 2.36 7.54 -4.00
N GLY A 180 1.57 6.57 -4.48
CA GLY A 180 2.08 5.28 -4.94
C GLY A 180 3.15 5.39 -6.03
N ALA A 181 3.16 6.47 -6.82
CA ALA A 181 4.22 6.76 -7.77
C ALA A 181 5.61 6.90 -7.12
N LEU A 182 5.66 7.40 -5.87
CA LEU A 182 6.93 7.56 -5.13
C LEU A 182 7.57 6.19 -4.81
N LEU A 183 6.75 5.17 -4.59
CA LEU A 183 7.27 3.80 -4.41
C LEU A 183 7.99 3.33 -5.67
N GLY A 184 7.37 3.49 -6.85
CA GLY A 184 7.97 3.13 -8.12
C GLY A 184 9.27 3.91 -8.40
N SER A 185 9.23 5.24 -8.18
CA SER A 185 10.41 6.10 -8.33
C SER A 185 11.56 5.68 -7.39
N GLY A 186 11.23 5.36 -6.12
CA GLY A 186 12.22 4.87 -5.15
C GLY A 186 12.85 3.54 -5.56
N LEU A 187 12.06 2.61 -6.12
CA LEU A 187 12.58 1.33 -6.60
C LEU A 187 13.48 1.48 -7.84
N VAL A 188 13.10 2.35 -8.78
CA VAL A 188 13.96 2.70 -9.92
C VAL A 188 15.27 3.30 -9.43
N LEU A 189 15.22 4.25 -8.51
CA LEU A 189 16.40 4.88 -7.93
C LEU A 189 17.29 3.87 -7.20
N PHE A 190 16.69 2.96 -6.42
CA PHE A 190 17.42 1.84 -5.80
C PHE A 190 18.18 1.01 -6.84
N CYS A 191 17.52 0.62 -7.93
CA CYS A 191 18.17 -0.16 -8.99
C CYS A 191 19.28 0.65 -9.72
N LEU A 192 19.11 1.97 -9.89
CA LEU A 192 20.12 2.83 -10.52
C LEU A 192 21.39 2.95 -9.65
N ILE A 193 21.22 3.12 -8.34
CA ILE A 193 22.33 3.29 -7.39
C ILE A 193 23.04 1.96 -7.14
N SER A 194 22.31 0.85 -7.07
CA SER A 194 22.86 -0.46 -6.77
C SER A 194 23.51 -1.10 -8.01
N ASN A 195 24.84 -1.17 -8.03
CA ASN A 195 25.57 -1.83 -9.13
C ASN A 195 25.11 -3.28 -9.35
N ARG A 196 24.76 -3.99 -8.29
CA ARG A 196 24.27 -5.38 -8.32
C ARG A 196 22.90 -5.48 -8.99
N HIS A 197 21.98 -4.57 -8.68
CA HIS A 197 20.57 -4.66 -9.10
C HIS A 197 20.24 -3.85 -10.35
N ARG A 198 21.20 -3.10 -10.90
CA ARG A 198 21.02 -2.27 -12.11
C ARG A 198 20.54 -3.08 -13.33
N CYS A 199 20.94 -4.35 -13.43
CA CYS A 199 20.50 -5.25 -14.52
C CYS A 199 18.99 -5.51 -14.49
N ALA A 200 18.30 -5.31 -13.34
CA ALA A 200 16.86 -5.40 -13.25
C ALA A 200 16.18 -4.46 -14.27
N LEU A 201 16.66 -3.22 -14.39
CA LEU A 201 16.07 -2.20 -15.25
C LEU A 201 15.99 -2.60 -16.74
N PHE A 202 16.87 -3.49 -17.19
CA PHE A 202 16.96 -3.95 -18.57
C PHE A 202 16.37 -5.35 -18.79
N SER A 203 15.67 -5.88 -17.78
CA SER A 203 15.08 -7.22 -17.86
C SER A 203 13.71 -7.21 -18.53
N ILE A 204 13.34 -8.34 -19.15
CA ILE A 204 11.98 -8.55 -19.66
C ILE A 204 10.91 -8.43 -18.57
N TRP A 205 11.27 -8.78 -17.33
CA TRP A 205 10.36 -8.69 -16.19
C TRP A 205 10.07 -7.25 -15.78
N THR A 206 11.02 -6.34 -15.99
CA THR A 206 10.78 -4.89 -15.78
C THR A 206 9.90 -4.32 -16.89
N LEU A 207 10.05 -4.77 -18.13
CA LEU A 207 9.09 -4.42 -19.19
C LEU A 207 7.68 -4.90 -18.82
N ALA A 208 7.55 -6.15 -18.37
CA ALA A 208 6.28 -6.68 -17.89
C ALA A 208 5.73 -5.86 -16.67
N ALA A 209 6.61 -5.42 -15.78
CA ALA A 209 6.23 -4.56 -14.64
C ALA A 209 5.64 -3.22 -15.11
N VAL A 210 6.27 -2.58 -16.09
CA VAL A 210 5.75 -1.33 -16.70
C VAL A 210 4.39 -1.55 -17.34
N VAL A 211 4.22 -2.63 -18.10
CA VAL A 211 2.93 -2.96 -18.73
C VAL A 211 1.85 -3.19 -17.68
N LEU A 212 2.12 -3.98 -16.65
CA LEU A 212 1.14 -4.24 -15.57
C LEU A 212 0.84 -2.98 -14.75
N PHE A 213 1.83 -2.12 -14.53
CA PHE A 213 1.61 -0.80 -13.92
C PHE A 213 0.64 0.05 -14.76
N LEU A 214 0.90 0.17 -16.07
CA LEU A 214 0.05 0.96 -16.98
C LEU A 214 -1.37 0.40 -17.08
N ILE A 215 -1.52 -0.93 -17.10
CA ILE A 215 -2.84 -1.58 -17.05
C ILE A 215 -3.54 -1.24 -15.72
N ALA A 216 -2.85 -1.33 -14.59
CA ALA A 216 -3.45 -1.03 -13.29
C ALA A 216 -3.94 0.43 -13.20
N ILE A 217 -3.16 1.41 -13.66
CA ILE A 217 -3.52 2.83 -13.58
C ILE A 217 -4.43 3.31 -14.72
N SER A 218 -4.71 2.45 -15.70
CA SER A 218 -5.51 2.83 -16.88
C SER A 218 -6.89 3.44 -16.56
N PRO A 219 -7.63 3.02 -15.48
CA PRO A 219 -8.87 3.67 -15.12
C PRO A 219 -8.70 5.16 -14.78
N VAL A 220 -7.65 5.50 -14.04
CA VAL A 220 -7.33 6.89 -13.67
C VAL A 220 -6.94 7.71 -14.90
N LEU A 221 -6.13 7.13 -15.80
CA LEU A 221 -5.74 7.81 -17.05
C LEU A 221 -6.96 8.05 -17.94
N TYR A 222 -7.84 7.06 -18.09
CA TYR A 222 -9.08 7.18 -18.85
C TYR A 222 -9.98 8.29 -18.29
N TRP A 223 -10.25 8.26 -16.98
CA TRP A 223 -11.07 9.29 -16.33
C TRP A 223 -10.49 10.69 -16.54
N ASN A 224 -9.19 10.87 -16.30
CA ASN A 224 -8.54 12.18 -16.49
C ASN A 224 -8.57 12.67 -17.93
N SER A 225 -8.47 11.77 -18.93
CA SER A 225 -8.58 12.14 -20.34
C SER A 225 -9.97 12.70 -20.70
N GLN A 226 -11.03 12.28 -19.98
CA GLN A 226 -12.39 12.77 -20.16
C GLN A 226 -12.69 14.05 -19.34
N HIS A 227 -11.86 14.38 -18.35
CA HIS A 227 -12.06 15.49 -17.41
C HIS A 227 -10.91 16.51 -17.45
N GLU A 228 -10.36 16.76 -18.63
CA GLU A 228 -9.31 17.76 -18.86
C GLU A 228 -8.10 17.65 -17.92
N TRP A 229 -7.76 16.46 -17.49
CA TRP A 229 -6.65 16.18 -16.57
C TRP A 229 -6.81 16.83 -15.18
N ALA A 230 -8.05 17.02 -14.73
CA ALA A 230 -8.41 17.76 -13.54
C ALA A 230 -7.68 17.26 -12.27
N SER A 231 -7.60 15.93 -12.07
CA SER A 231 -6.91 15.36 -10.90
C SER A 231 -5.43 15.69 -10.88
N PHE A 232 -4.75 15.55 -12.03
CA PHE A 232 -3.30 15.81 -12.10
C PHE A 232 -2.99 17.29 -11.99
N ARG A 233 -3.82 18.17 -12.57
CA ARG A 233 -3.70 19.63 -12.37
C ARG A 233 -3.86 20.02 -10.90
N PHE A 234 -4.87 19.45 -10.22
CA PHE A 234 -5.09 19.69 -8.80
C PHE A 234 -3.92 19.23 -7.93
N GLN A 235 -3.41 18.03 -8.17
CA GLN A 235 -2.28 17.51 -7.39
C GLN A 235 -0.98 18.28 -7.65
N SER A 236 -0.71 18.67 -8.90
CA SER A 236 0.47 19.49 -9.22
C SER A 236 0.39 20.89 -8.62
N GLY A 237 -0.78 21.54 -8.61
CA GLY A 237 -0.99 22.84 -7.97
C GLY A 237 -0.81 22.81 -6.46
N ARG A 238 -1.08 21.67 -5.80
CA ARG A 238 -0.78 21.47 -4.38
C ARG A 238 0.70 21.29 -4.10
N ALA A 239 1.44 20.66 -5.03
CA ALA A 239 2.87 20.41 -4.88
C ALA A 239 3.73 21.66 -5.13
N VAL A 240 3.25 22.58 -5.95
CA VAL A 240 3.94 23.84 -6.28
C VAL A 240 2.95 25.00 -6.07
N PRO A 241 2.87 25.56 -4.86
CA PRO A 241 2.06 26.76 -4.62
C PRO A 241 2.58 27.91 -5.51
N SER A 242 1.68 28.50 -6.29
CA SER A 242 1.94 29.70 -7.10
C SER A 242 2.09 30.94 -6.21
#